data_e3e6a05b5ec2513c9b118dcf00da4f70
#
_entry.id   e3e6a05b5ec2513c9b118dcf00da4f70
#
_cell.length_a   1.000
_cell.length_b   1.000
_cell.length_c   1.000
_cell.angle_alpha   90.00
_cell.angle_beta   90.00
_cell.angle_gamma   90.00
#
_symmetry.space_group_name_H-M   'P 1'
#
loop_
_entity.id
_entity.type
_entity.pdbx_description
1 polymer ?
#
loop_
_entity_poly.entity_id
_entity_poly.type
_entity_poly.pdbx_seq_one_letter_code
_entity_poly.pdbx_strand_id
1 'polypeptide(L)'
;MRHAHRFVTTRLDRLSGVKRQISGWILLVTLLVVVSATQWWVFRGAYTETTYANGGTYSEGVLGPLETLNPLFARSSAEKSAARLLFASLYHYDATGHLKGDLAESIATNEAETEYTVTLKKGLQWSNGTELNAEDVLFTINLLKNPDARTEFSGWQSINVTLVDAHTIKFTLSSPYAPFAHSLTFPILPKHILNEVPASSLREHTYSRSPTVTSGPFALRLLQDGTSDGTKKIVHMVANPRYHGG
;
A
#
# COMPACT_ATOMS: atom_id res chain seq x y z
N MET A 1 -71.66 -50.46 -37.80
CA MET A 1 -71.04 -49.17 -37.32
C MET A 1 -70.60 -49.15 -35.81
N ARG A 2 -70.86 -50.14 -35.00
CA ARG A 2 -70.50 -50.13 -33.51
C ARG A 2 -69.05 -50.55 -33.19
N HIS A 3 -68.33 -51.20 -34.11
CA HIS A 3 -66.94 -51.63 -33.84
C HIS A 3 -65.86 -50.53 -34.09
N ALA A 4 -66.12 -49.59 -35.00
CA ALA A 4 -65.16 -48.48 -35.25
C ALA A 4 -65.09 -47.48 -34.13
N HIS A 5 -66.19 -47.21 -33.45
CA HIS A 5 -66.22 -46.27 -32.33
C HIS A 5 -65.45 -46.74 -31.13
N ARG A 6 -65.46 -48.05 -30.84
CA ARG A 6 -64.71 -48.63 -29.69
C ARG A 6 -63.17 -48.62 -29.89
N PHE A 7 -62.75 -48.72 -31.17
CA PHE A 7 -61.33 -48.75 -31.51
C PHE A 7 -60.66 -47.35 -31.42
N VAL A 8 -61.45 -46.33 -31.75
CA VAL A 8 -60.98 -44.93 -31.68
C VAL A 8 -60.92 -44.42 -30.23
N THR A 9 -61.93 -44.76 -29.42
CA THR A 9 -61.94 -44.32 -27.99
C THR A 9 -60.81 -44.93 -27.15
N THR A 10 -60.50 -46.24 -27.31
CA THR A 10 -59.41 -46.91 -26.59
C THR A 10 -58.01 -46.42 -27.02
N ARG A 11 -57.83 -45.92 -28.26
CA ARG A 11 -56.57 -45.29 -28.64
C ARG A 11 -56.45 -43.86 -28.17
N LEU A 12 -57.52 -43.09 -28.07
CA LEU A 12 -57.53 -41.76 -27.49
C LEU A 12 -57.22 -41.76 -26.00
N ASP A 13 -57.72 -42.72 -25.25
CA ASP A 13 -57.43 -42.88 -23.82
C ASP A 13 -55.98 -43.26 -23.56
N ARG A 14 -55.35 -44.09 -24.39
CA ARG A 14 -53.90 -44.35 -24.33
C ARG A 14 -53.05 -43.15 -24.69
N LEU A 15 -53.47 -42.33 -25.65
CA LEU A 15 -52.81 -41.12 -26.05
C LEU A 15 -52.88 -40.04 -24.93
N SER A 16 -53.98 -39.98 -24.18
CA SER A 16 -54.11 -39.07 -23.05
C SER A 16 -53.21 -39.47 -21.90
N GLY A 17 -53.05 -40.79 -21.61
CA GLY A 17 -52.12 -41.31 -20.62
C GLY A 17 -50.64 -41.01 -20.96
N VAL A 18 -50.28 -41.20 -22.25
CA VAL A 18 -48.90 -40.89 -22.72
C VAL A 18 -48.63 -39.39 -22.70
N LYS A 19 -49.59 -38.56 -23.14
CA LYS A 19 -49.45 -37.10 -23.05
C LYS A 19 -49.24 -36.63 -21.61
N ARG A 20 -49.95 -37.19 -20.65
CA ARG A 20 -49.83 -36.86 -19.23
C ARG A 20 -48.47 -37.27 -18.66
N GLN A 21 -47.90 -38.40 -19.08
CA GLN A 21 -46.55 -38.81 -18.69
C GLN A 21 -45.49 -37.92 -19.33
N ILE A 22 -45.60 -37.60 -20.62
CA ILE A 22 -44.67 -36.69 -21.30
C ILE A 22 -44.70 -35.31 -20.67
N SER A 23 -45.90 -34.75 -20.41
CA SER A 23 -45.99 -33.46 -19.71
C SER A 23 -45.40 -33.46 -18.31
N GLY A 24 -45.54 -34.56 -17.57
CA GLY A 24 -44.90 -34.78 -16.29
C GLY A 24 -43.36 -34.75 -16.39
N TRP A 25 -42.80 -35.45 -17.37
CA TRP A 25 -41.36 -35.44 -17.63
C TRP A 25 -40.85 -34.08 -18.08
N ILE A 26 -41.58 -33.37 -18.95
CA ILE A 26 -41.19 -32.00 -19.36
C ILE A 26 -41.19 -31.07 -18.17
N LEU A 27 -42.20 -31.13 -17.28
CA LEU A 27 -42.30 -30.32 -16.10
C LEU A 27 -41.13 -30.60 -15.12
N LEU A 28 -40.76 -31.87 -14.92
CA LEU A 28 -39.66 -32.30 -14.09
C LEU A 28 -38.30 -31.80 -14.65
N VAL A 29 -38.07 -31.94 -15.95
CA VAL A 29 -36.84 -31.45 -16.56
C VAL A 29 -36.75 -29.93 -16.50
N THR A 30 -37.86 -29.23 -16.75
CA THR A 30 -37.91 -27.76 -16.65
C THR A 30 -37.61 -27.32 -15.20
N LEU A 31 -38.18 -28.00 -14.21
CA LEU A 31 -37.90 -27.73 -12.80
C LEU A 31 -36.41 -27.93 -12.47
N LEU A 32 -35.81 -29.03 -12.92
CA LEU A 32 -34.39 -29.30 -12.76
C LEU A 32 -33.49 -28.23 -13.38
N VAL A 33 -33.83 -27.78 -14.60
CA VAL A 33 -33.10 -26.72 -15.29
C VAL A 33 -33.20 -25.39 -14.52
N VAL A 34 -34.39 -25.05 -14.03
CA VAL A 34 -34.63 -23.83 -13.25
C VAL A 34 -33.85 -23.89 -11.92
N VAL A 35 -33.88 -25.00 -11.21
CA VAL A 35 -33.14 -25.21 -9.97
C VAL A 35 -31.62 -25.12 -10.22
N SER A 36 -31.12 -25.75 -11.27
CA SER A 36 -29.71 -25.69 -11.64
C SER A 36 -29.27 -24.27 -12.03
N ALA A 37 -30.10 -23.55 -12.79
CA ALA A 37 -29.84 -22.18 -13.19
C ALA A 37 -29.83 -21.21 -11.99
N THR A 38 -30.79 -21.37 -11.05
CA THR A 38 -30.83 -20.59 -9.81
C THR A 38 -29.65 -20.90 -8.91
N GLN A 39 -29.28 -22.17 -8.75
CA GLN A 39 -28.08 -22.56 -8.03
C GLN A 39 -26.83 -21.95 -8.64
N TRP A 40 -26.67 -22.06 -9.97
CA TRP A 40 -25.53 -21.48 -10.68
C TRP A 40 -25.47 -19.95 -10.52
N TRP A 41 -26.63 -19.27 -10.57
CA TRP A 41 -26.71 -17.82 -10.36
C TRP A 41 -26.32 -17.38 -8.93
N VAL A 42 -26.79 -18.12 -7.91
CA VAL A 42 -26.45 -17.87 -6.50
C VAL A 42 -24.97 -18.16 -6.23
N PHE A 43 -24.44 -19.28 -6.72
CA PHE A 43 -23.05 -19.66 -6.49
C PHE A 43 -22.07 -18.79 -7.31
N ARG A 44 -22.49 -18.26 -8.46
CA ARG A 44 -21.64 -17.39 -9.26
C ARG A 44 -21.17 -16.16 -8.47
N GLY A 45 -22.01 -15.56 -7.65
CA GLY A 45 -21.64 -14.43 -6.78
C GLY A 45 -20.67 -14.84 -5.67
N ALA A 46 -20.82 -16.03 -5.11
CA ALA A 46 -19.97 -16.51 -4.02
C ALA A 46 -18.56 -16.96 -4.46
N TYR A 47 -18.40 -17.39 -5.73
CA TYR A 47 -17.11 -17.87 -6.26
C TYR A 47 -16.34 -16.83 -7.09
N THR A 48 -16.92 -15.64 -7.34
CA THR A 48 -16.26 -14.57 -8.13
C THR A 48 -15.80 -13.39 -7.29
N GLU A 49 -15.80 -13.48 -5.97
CA GLU A 49 -15.02 -12.55 -5.18
C GLU A 49 -13.55 -12.81 -5.47
N THR A 50 -12.93 -11.90 -6.22
CA THR A 50 -11.48 -11.84 -6.36
C THR A 50 -10.89 -11.45 -5.02
N THR A 51 -10.78 -12.43 -4.12
CA THR A 51 -9.93 -12.30 -2.95
C THR A 51 -8.49 -12.34 -3.44
N TYR A 52 -7.79 -11.22 -3.30
CA TYR A 52 -6.35 -11.21 -3.51
C TYR A 52 -5.74 -12.22 -2.56
N ALA A 53 -5.09 -13.24 -3.09
CA ALA A 53 -4.36 -14.19 -2.26
C ALA A 53 -3.20 -13.45 -1.59
N ASN A 54 -3.13 -13.52 -0.27
CA ASN A 54 -1.99 -12.99 0.47
C ASN A 54 -0.75 -13.81 0.10
N GLY A 55 0.30 -13.13 -0.38
CA GLY A 55 1.57 -13.77 -0.74
C GLY A 55 1.87 -13.70 -2.24
N GLY A 56 2.82 -14.53 -2.67
CA GLY A 56 3.35 -14.52 -4.03
C GLY A 56 4.60 -13.65 -4.18
N THR A 57 5.14 -13.60 -5.39
CA THR A 57 6.29 -12.78 -5.75
C THR A 57 5.91 -11.83 -6.86
N TYR A 58 6.13 -10.54 -6.64
CA TYR A 58 5.99 -9.51 -7.66
C TYR A 58 7.38 -9.06 -8.10
N SER A 59 7.59 -8.92 -9.41
CA SER A 59 8.84 -8.42 -9.99
C SER A 59 8.54 -7.24 -10.90
N GLU A 60 9.24 -6.14 -10.69
CA GLU A 60 9.14 -4.93 -11.52
C GLU A 60 10.54 -4.51 -11.98
N GLY A 61 10.65 -4.11 -13.23
CA GLY A 61 11.86 -3.52 -13.79
C GLY A 61 11.75 -2.00 -13.84
N VAL A 62 12.68 -1.29 -13.20
CA VAL A 62 12.75 0.17 -13.22
C VAL A 62 14.08 0.60 -13.83
N LEU A 63 14.02 1.55 -14.79
CA LEU A 63 15.23 2.10 -15.42
C LEU A 63 15.80 3.23 -14.55
N GLY A 64 17.12 3.19 -14.35
CA GLY A 64 17.88 4.22 -13.64
C GLY A 64 18.95 3.66 -12.73
N PRO A 65 19.93 4.47 -12.34
CA PRO A 65 20.94 4.05 -11.38
C PRO A 65 20.31 3.79 -10.00
N LEU A 66 20.89 2.84 -9.26
CA LEU A 66 20.55 2.55 -7.88
C LEU A 66 21.84 2.61 -7.04
N GLU A 67 22.17 3.79 -6.58
CA GLU A 67 23.37 4.05 -5.78
C GLU A 67 23.08 4.04 -4.29
N THR A 68 21.83 4.41 -3.92
CA THR A 68 21.39 4.49 -2.54
C THR A 68 19.96 3.99 -2.36
N LEU A 69 19.68 3.45 -1.18
CA LEU A 69 18.31 3.16 -0.70
C LEU A 69 17.90 4.14 0.41
N ASN A 70 18.78 5.07 0.79
CA ASN A 70 18.43 6.11 1.75
C ASN A 70 17.56 7.18 1.05
N PRO A 71 16.33 7.41 1.53
CA PRO A 71 15.38 8.30 0.88
C PRO A 71 15.84 9.76 0.80
N LEU A 72 16.71 10.21 1.71
CA LEU A 72 17.19 11.59 1.72
C LEU A 72 18.15 11.90 0.56
N PHE A 73 18.68 10.87 -0.09
CA PHE A 73 19.65 10.99 -1.18
C PHE A 73 19.13 10.43 -2.52
N ALA A 74 17.90 9.94 -2.55
CA ALA A 74 17.31 9.33 -3.74
C ALA A 74 17.08 10.35 -4.85
N ARG A 75 17.74 10.16 -6.01
CA ARG A 75 17.67 11.03 -7.19
C ARG A 75 16.92 10.38 -8.32
N SER A 76 17.27 9.15 -8.64
CA SER A 76 16.68 8.40 -9.75
C SER A 76 15.25 7.94 -9.44
N SER A 77 14.50 7.59 -10.47
CA SER A 77 13.17 6.99 -10.31
C SER A 77 13.25 5.64 -9.60
N ALA A 78 14.30 4.85 -9.87
CA ALA A 78 14.53 3.56 -9.21
C ALA A 78 14.75 3.73 -7.70
N GLU A 79 15.61 4.68 -7.30
CA GLU A 79 15.86 4.99 -5.89
C GLU A 79 14.60 5.51 -5.17
N LYS A 80 13.87 6.45 -5.80
CA LYS A 80 12.63 6.99 -5.24
C LYS A 80 11.55 5.93 -5.08
N SER A 81 11.41 5.03 -6.07
CA SER A 81 10.46 3.92 -5.98
C SER A 81 10.84 2.95 -4.86
N ALA A 82 12.10 2.56 -4.77
CA ALA A 82 12.59 1.70 -3.69
C ALA A 82 12.41 2.37 -2.31
N ALA A 83 12.73 3.67 -2.19
CA ALA A 83 12.57 4.41 -0.95
C ALA A 83 11.11 4.46 -0.47
N ARG A 84 10.14 4.64 -1.36
CA ARG A 84 8.70 4.63 -1.03
C ARG A 84 8.21 3.28 -0.53
N LEU A 85 8.80 2.19 -0.99
CA LEU A 85 8.45 0.85 -0.52
C LEU A 85 9.07 0.54 0.84
N LEU A 86 10.25 1.11 1.13
CA LEU A 86 10.99 0.83 2.36
C LEU A 86 10.67 1.79 3.50
N PHE A 87 10.26 3.03 3.22
CA PHE A 87 10.09 4.06 4.24
C PHE A 87 8.73 4.75 4.13
N ALA A 88 8.08 4.92 5.28
CA ALA A 88 6.87 5.71 5.41
C ALA A 88 7.20 7.20 5.59
N SER A 89 6.24 8.06 5.23
CA SER A 89 6.29 9.51 5.36
C SER A 89 5.18 10.01 6.28
N LEU A 90 5.19 11.28 6.66
CA LEU A 90 4.05 11.84 7.40
C LEU A 90 2.79 11.84 6.53
N TYR A 91 2.94 12.23 5.27
CA TYR A 91 1.89 12.22 4.26
C TYR A 91 2.39 11.57 2.96
N HIS A 92 1.50 10.99 2.20
CA HIS A 92 1.78 10.46 0.86
C HIS A 92 0.65 10.80 -0.12
N TYR A 93 0.92 10.72 -1.42
CA TYR A 93 -0.11 10.81 -2.45
C TYR A 93 -0.66 9.43 -2.75
N ASP A 94 -1.98 9.31 -2.76
CA ASP A 94 -2.66 8.09 -3.20
C ASP A 94 -2.62 7.93 -4.74
N ALA A 95 -3.18 6.83 -5.26
CA ALA A 95 -3.22 6.54 -6.68
C ALA A 95 -4.01 7.58 -7.51
N THR A 96 -4.85 8.37 -6.86
CA THR A 96 -5.65 9.44 -7.49
C THR A 96 -5.01 10.83 -7.36
N GLY A 97 -3.82 10.90 -6.72
CA GLY A 97 -3.07 12.14 -6.53
C GLY A 97 -3.54 12.99 -5.35
N HIS A 98 -4.37 12.46 -4.47
CA HIS A 98 -4.78 13.15 -3.25
C HIS A 98 -3.78 12.89 -2.12
N LEU A 99 -3.48 13.95 -1.37
CA LEU A 99 -2.63 13.86 -0.19
C LEU A 99 -3.37 13.16 0.95
N LYS A 100 -2.78 12.09 1.50
CA LYS A 100 -3.31 11.31 2.64
C LYS A 100 -2.29 11.20 3.76
N GLY A 101 -2.77 11.15 5.00
CA GLY A 101 -1.94 10.86 6.15
C GLY A 101 -1.43 9.42 6.09
N ASP A 102 -0.10 9.25 6.17
CA ASP A 102 0.60 7.98 6.28
C ASP A 102 0.92 7.70 7.75
N LEU A 103 2.03 8.24 8.27
CA LEU A 103 2.33 8.21 9.71
C LEU A 103 1.49 9.22 10.49
N ALA A 104 1.09 10.34 9.84
CA ALA A 104 0.25 11.34 10.46
C ALA A 104 -1.21 10.88 10.57
N GLU A 105 -1.80 11.06 11.75
CA GLU A 105 -3.23 10.91 11.99
C GLU A 105 -3.97 12.19 11.62
N SER A 106 -3.42 13.35 12.00
CA SER A 106 -4.03 14.65 11.74
C SER A 106 -3.00 15.76 11.62
N ILE A 107 -3.42 16.86 11.00
CA ILE A 107 -2.70 18.14 10.97
C ILE A 107 -3.69 19.25 11.34
N ALA A 108 -3.29 20.10 12.27
CA ALA A 108 -4.00 21.32 12.65
C ALA A 108 -3.17 22.54 12.30
N THR A 109 -3.79 23.61 11.86
CA THR A 109 -3.12 24.89 11.58
C THR A 109 -3.77 26.04 12.36
N ASN A 110 -2.99 27.07 12.66
CA ASN A 110 -3.52 28.32 13.21
C ASN A 110 -4.18 29.17 12.10
N GLU A 111 -4.94 30.19 12.48
CA GLU A 111 -5.63 31.10 11.54
C GLU A 111 -4.67 31.85 10.61
N ALA A 112 -3.42 32.06 11.04
CA ALA A 112 -2.39 32.75 10.27
C ALA A 112 -1.65 31.83 9.28
N GLU A 113 -1.94 30.52 9.26
CA GLU A 113 -1.27 29.51 8.43
C GLU A 113 0.27 29.51 8.58
N THR A 114 0.75 29.86 9.77
CA THR A 114 2.17 29.90 10.13
C THR A 114 2.58 28.83 11.12
N GLU A 115 1.64 28.20 11.79
CA GLU A 115 1.89 27.10 12.73
C GLU A 115 1.09 25.87 12.33
N TYR A 116 1.76 24.75 12.22
CA TYR A 116 1.19 23.46 11.89
C TYR A 116 1.53 22.44 12.97
N THR A 117 0.53 21.84 13.56
CA THR A 117 0.69 20.78 14.57
C THR A 117 0.28 19.46 13.95
N VAL A 118 1.23 18.53 13.84
CA VAL A 118 1.02 17.20 13.29
C VAL A 118 0.99 16.19 14.43
N THR A 119 -0.09 15.40 14.49
CA THR A 119 -0.23 14.28 15.42
C THR A 119 0.01 12.98 14.68
N LEU A 120 0.88 12.13 15.20
CA LEU A 120 1.18 10.81 14.66
C LEU A 120 0.14 9.78 15.11
N LYS A 121 -0.09 8.77 14.29
CA LYS A 121 -0.86 7.58 14.66
C LYS A 121 -0.21 6.89 15.86
N LYS A 122 -1.00 6.23 16.69
CA LYS A 122 -0.49 5.45 17.82
C LYS A 122 -0.03 4.06 17.38
N GLY A 123 0.95 3.52 18.10
CA GLY A 123 1.43 2.15 17.87
C GLY A 123 2.27 1.97 16.62
N LEU A 124 2.79 3.05 16.03
CA LEU A 124 3.72 2.99 14.90
C LEU A 124 4.99 2.27 15.31
N GLN A 125 5.48 1.40 14.44
CA GLN A 125 6.70 0.62 14.70
C GLN A 125 7.61 0.60 13.48
N TRP A 126 8.88 0.58 13.74
CA TRP A 126 9.91 0.17 12.78
C TRP A 126 9.86 -1.35 12.51
N SER A 127 10.45 -1.81 11.43
CA SER A 127 10.49 -3.23 11.07
C SER A 127 11.17 -4.13 12.12
N ASN A 128 12.04 -3.57 12.96
CA ASN A 128 12.68 -4.26 14.08
C ASN A 128 11.82 -4.28 15.37
N GLY A 129 10.64 -3.62 15.39
CA GLY A 129 9.73 -3.54 16.53
C GLY A 129 9.98 -2.36 17.48
N THR A 130 11.00 -1.55 17.23
CA THR A 130 11.19 -0.28 17.97
C THR A 130 10.03 0.67 17.63
N GLU A 131 9.57 1.44 18.60
CA GLU A 131 8.54 2.45 18.39
C GLU A 131 9.04 3.53 17.43
N LEU A 132 8.18 3.92 16.48
CA LEU A 132 8.38 5.08 15.62
C LEU A 132 7.58 6.24 16.19
N ASN A 133 8.24 7.33 16.53
CA ASN A 133 7.61 8.46 17.20
C ASN A 133 8.09 9.82 16.65
N ALA A 134 7.64 10.90 17.27
CA ALA A 134 7.95 12.26 16.82
C ALA A 134 9.44 12.63 16.93
N GLU A 135 10.23 11.91 17.74
CA GLU A 135 11.68 12.12 17.80
C GLU A 135 12.37 11.67 16.50
N ASP A 136 11.90 10.59 15.85
CA ASP A 136 12.40 10.16 14.52
C ASP A 136 12.11 11.22 13.46
N VAL A 137 10.92 11.83 13.53
CA VAL A 137 10.53 12.93 12.63
C VAL A 137 11.45 14.13 12.83
N LEU A 138 11.64 14.57 14.09
CA LEU A 138 12.52 15.68 14.41
C LEU A 138 13.97 15.41 14.00
N PHE A 139 14.46 14.19 14.24
CA PHE A 139 15.79 13.76 13.80
C PHE A 139 15.95 13.89 12.29
N THR A 140 14.98 13.37 11.53
CA THR A 140 15.01 13.45 10.07
C THR A 140 15.02 14.90 9.58
N ILE A 141 14.18 15.76 10.16
CA ILE A 141 14.13 17.19 9.80
C ILE A 141 15.46 17.88 10.12
N ASN A 142 16.09 17.54 11.23
CA ASN A 142 17.41 18.09 11.58
C ASN A 142 18.47 17.70 10.53
N LEU A 143 18.39 16.50 9.97
CA LEU A 143 19.22 16.11 8.82
C LEU A 143 18.90 16.94 7.57
N LEU A 144 17.61 17.20 7.26
CA LEU A 144 17.21 18.03 6.12
C LEU A 144 17.71 19.48 6.27
N LYS A 145 17.79 19.98 7.49
CA LYS A 145 18.30 21.33 7.81
C LYS A 145 19.82 21.42 7.81
N ASN A 146 20.51 20.29 7.98
CA ASN A 146 21.97 20.27 8.08
C ASN A 146 22.62 20.32 6.71
N PRO A 147 23.38 21.38 6.36
CA PRO A 147 24.04 21.50 5.05
C PRO A 147 25.08 20.40 4.79
N ASP A 148 25.69 19.85 5.84
CA ASP A 148 26.69 18.79 5.72
C ASP A 148 26.07 17.46 5.26
N ALA A 149 24.78 17.25 5.52
CA ALA A 149 24.07 16.06 5.07
C ALA A 149 23.90 16.02 3.54
N ARG A 150 23.87 17.19 2.85
CA ARG A 150 23.72 17.31 1.40
C ARG A 150 22.55 16.50 0.85
N THR A 151 21.40 16.64 1.51
CA THR A 151 20.17 15.94 1.10
C THR A 151 19.60 16.53 -0.19
N GLU A 152 18.70 15.77 -0.83
CA GLU A 152 17.98 16.23 -2.05
C GLU A 152 16.79 17.15 -1.71
N PHE A 153 16.53 17.41 -0.43
CA PHE A 153 15.45 18.27 0.05
C PHE A 153 15.97 19.64 0.42
N SER A 154 15.28 20.69 0.01
CA SER A 154 15.63 22.08 0.28
C SER A 154 14.48 22.83 0.96
N GLY A 155 14.77 24.03 1.47
CA GLY A 155 13.76 24.92 2.05
C GLY A 155 13.44 24.67 3.53
N TRP A 156 14.08 23.71 4.17
CA TRP A 156 13.84 23.36 5.59
C TRP A 156 14.55 24.27 6.59
N GLN A 157 15.56 25.03 6.17
CA GLN A 157 16.42 25.83 7.06
C GLN A 157 15.64 26.90 7.82
N SER A 158 14.61 27.50 7.21
CA SER A 158 13.80 28.57 7.81
C SER A 158 12.63 28.08 8.65
N ILE A 159 12.35 26.77 8.65
CA ILE A 159 11.22 26.21 9.40
C ILE A 159 11.68 25.85 10.81
N ASN A 160 11.04 26.41 11.84
CA ASN A 160 11.29 25.97 13.21
C ASN A 160 10.43 24.76 13.54
N VAL A 161 11.04 23.77 14.17
CA VAL A 161 10.37 22.50 14.51
C VAL A 161 10.59 22.19 15.97
N THR A 162 9.52 21.95 16.70
CA THR A 162 9.54 21.65 18.12
C THR A 162 8.77 20.37 18.44
N LEU A 163 9.33 19.55 19.27
CA LEU A 163 8.65 18.38 19.82
C LEU A 163 7.69 18.84 20.92
N VAL A 164 6.41 18.50 20.80
CA VAL A 164 5.39 18.76 21.82
C VAL A 164 5.32 17.60 22.80
N ASP A 165 5.19 16.39 22.26
CA ASP A 165 5.24 15.11 22.99
C ASP A 165 5.71 13.97 22.05
N ALA A 166 5.67 12.72 22.51
CA ALA A 166 6.12 11.57 21.75
C ALA A 166 5.37 11.35 20.42
N HIS A 167 4.17 11.90 20.27
CA HIS A 167 3.31 11.70 19.11
C HIS A 167 2.93 13.03 18.42
N THR A 168 3.41 14.15 18.91
CA THR A 168 3.00 15.48 18.43
C THR A 168 4.22 16.34 18.14
N ILE A 169 4.28 16.85 16.92
CA ILE A 169 5.34 17.75 16.46
C ILE A 169 4.73 19.03 15.88
N LYS A 170 5.34 20.17 16.21
CA LYS A 170 4.90 21.49 15.77
C LYS A 170 5.93 22.12 14.85
N PHE A 171 5.44 22.63 13.73
CA PHE A 171 6.19 23.37 12.72
C PHE A 171 5.79 24.83 12.80
N THR A 172 6.77 25.73 12.80
CA THR A 172 6.53 27.18 12.76
C THR A 172 7.28 27.76 11.56
N LEU A 173 6.52 28.39 10.69
CA LEU A 173 6.97 29.02 9.44
C LEU A 173 7.13 30.52 9.64
N SER A 174 8.07 31.13 8.92
CA SER A 174 8.31 32.59 8.93
C SER A 174 7.24 33.38 8.19
N SER A 175 6.48 32.74 7.31
CA SER A 175 5.37 33.32 6.53
C SER A 175 4.30 32.29 6.28
N PRO A 176 3.04 32.73 6.04
CA PRO A 176 1.94 31.83 5.74
C PRO A 176 2.22 30.96 4.51
N TYR A 177 1.92 29.67 4.62
CA TYR A 177 2.09 28.73 3.52
C TYR A 177 1.04 27.60 3.58
N ALA A 178 -0.16 27.86 3.03
CA ALA A 178 -1.27 26.89 3.03
C ALA A 178 -0.93 25.49 2.49
N PRO A 179 -0.08 25.32 1.44
CA PRO A 179 0.27 23.99 0.96
C PRO A 179 1.30 23.24 1.82
N PHE A 180 1.59 23.65 3.04
CA PHE A 180 2.66 23.07 3.86
C PHE A 180 2.56 21.55 4.04
N ALA A 181 1.35 21.00 4.13
CA ALA A 181 1.15 19.54 4.23
C ALA A 181 1.79 18.75 3.07
N HIS A 182 1.86 19.33 1.86
CA HIS A 182 2.54 18.73 0.72
C HIS A 182 4.06 18.63 0.89
N SER A 183 4.64 19.47 1.73
CA SER A 183 6.07 19.41 2.09
C SER A 183 6.40 18.26 3.04
N LEU A 184 5.39 17.66 3.69
CA LEU A 184 5.53 16.58 4.67
C LEU A 184 5.57 15.17 4.03
N THR A 185 5.87 15.08 2.75
CA THR A 185 5.93 13.81 1.99
C THR A 185 7.35 13.20 1.95
N PHE A 186 8.29 13.73 2.72
CA PHE A 186 9.61 13.13 2.86
C PHE A 186 9.56 11.90 3.80
N PRO A 187 10.28 10.83 3.46
CA PRO A 187 10.33 9.63 4.30
C PRO A 187 11.13 9.85 5.59
N ILE A 188 10.71 9.18 6.66
CA ILE A 188 11.30 9.30 7.99
C ILE A 188 12.43 8.27 8.17
N LEU A 189 13.52 8.68 8.83
CA LEU A 189 14.67 7.83 9.14
C LEU A 189 14.71 7.44 10.62
N PRO A 190 15.25 6.24 10.97
CA PRO A 190 15.31 5.75 12.34
C PRO A 190 16.42 6.45 13.14
N LYS A 191 16.02 7.30 14.08
CA LYS A 191 16.95 7.98 15.01
C LYS A 191 17.81 6.98 15.76
N HIS A 192 17.22 5.91 16.29
CA HIS A 192 17.92 4.91 17.10
C HIS A 192 19.04 4.16 16.38
N ILE A 193 19.07 4.20 15.04
CA ILE A 193 20.15 3.61 14.23
C ILE A 193 21.18 4.67 13.80
N LEU A 194 20.74 5.91 13.55
CA LEU A 194 21.52 6.90 12.83
C LEU A 194 21.96 8.11 13.67
N ASN A 195 21.54 8.23 14.91
CA ASN A 195 21.85 9.39 15.77
C ASN A 195 23.35 9.61 16.00
N GLU A 196 24.16 8.55 15.95
CA GLU A 196 25.62 8.64 16.15
C GLU A 196 26.39 8.82 14.83
N VAL A 197 25.70 8.75 13.69
CA VAL A 197 26.31 8.90 12.37
C VAL A 197 26.43 10.38 12.01
N PRO A 198 27.65 10.91 11.77
CA PRO A 198 27.80 12.29 11.33
C PRO A 198 27.04 12.56 10.03
N ALA A 199 26.36 13.70 9.95
CA ALA A 199 25.55 14.05 8.78
C ALA A 199 26.37 14.02 7.48
N SER A 200 27.63 14.45 7.52
CA SER A 200 28.54 14.45 6.37
C SER A 200 28.89 13.06 5.82
N SER A 201 28.85 12.03 6.67
CA SER A 201 29.18 10.64 6.29
C SER A 201 27.94 9.77 6.04
N LEU A 202 26.73 10.31 6.28
CA LEU A 202 25.50 9.53 6.20
C LEU A 202 25.26 8.95 4.78
N ARG A 203 25.61 9.68 3.72
CA ARG A 203 25.45 9.22 2.32
C ARG A 203 26.26 7.94 2.04
N GLU A 204 27.46 7.84 2.59
CA GLU A 204 28.36 6.70 2.38
C GLU A 204 28.18 5.60 3.42
N HIS A 205 27.42 5.88 4.47
CA HIS A 205 27.17 4.92 5.53
C HIS A 205 26.47 3.66 4.99
N THR A 206 26.80 2.50 5.56
CA THR A 206 26.27 1.19 5.13
C THR A 206 24.76 1.14 5.11
N TYR A 207 24.10 1.82 6.05
CA TYR A 207 22.66 1.95 6.10
C TYR A 207 22.07 2.59 4.82
N SER A 208 22.75 3.55 4.21
CA SER A 208 22.28 4.21 2.98
C SER A 208 22.26 3.29 1.77
N ARG A 209 23.08 2.23 1.78
CA ARG A 209 23.10 1.21 0.73
C ARG A 209 22.23 0.01 1.07
N SER A 210 22.16 -0.34 2.36
CA SER A 210 21.45 -1.52 2.84
C SER A 210 20.74 -1.20 4.16
N PRO A 211 19.59 -0.52 4.12
CA PRO A 211 18.82 -0.17 5.32
C PRO A 211 18.34 -1.44 6.03
N THR A 212 18.79 -1.63 7.26
CA THR A 212 18.44 -2.79 8.10
C THR A 212 17.13 -2.62 8.82
N VAL A 213 16.68 -1.37 9.00
CA VAL A 213 15.44 -0.99 9.70
C VAL A 213 14.65 -0.04 8.80
N THR A 214 13.40 -0.36 8.55
CA THR A 214 12.52 0.35 7.63
C THR A 214 11.15 0.55 8.25
N SER A 215 10.35 1.50 7.74
CA SER A 215 9.00 1.82 8.24
C SER A 215 7.90 1.62 7.21
N GLY A 216 8.27 1.36 5.96
CA GLY A 216 7.32 1.20 4.85
C GLY A 216 6.67 -0.17 4.78
N PRO A 217 5.85 -0.40 3.74
CA PRO A 217 5.15 -1.67 3.53
C PRO A 217 6.08 -2.87 3.32
N PHE A 218 7.33 -2.62 2.94
CA PHE A 218 8.33 -3.65 2.75
C PHE A 218 9.59 -3.38 3.58
N ALA A 219 10.29 -4.46 3.92
CA ALA A 219 11.63 -4.44 4.49
C ALA A 219 12.64 -4.98 3.47
N LEU A 220 13.86 -4.44 3.48
CA LEU A 220 14.93 -4.92 2.63
C LEU A 220 15.40 -6.29 3.12
N ARG A 221 15.43 -7.26 2.21
CA ARG A 221 16.02 -8.58 2.47
C ARG A 221 17.45 -8.66 1.95
N LEU A 222 17.66 -8.20 0.71
CA LEU A 222 18.95 -8.31 0.04
C LEU A 222 19.04 -7.32 -1.12
N LEU A 223 20.20 -6.71 -1.29
CA LEU A 223 20.60 -5.99 -2.50
C LEU A 223 21.75 -6.76 -3.15
N GLN A 224 21.61 -7.13 -4.41
CA GLN A 224 22.65 -7.87 -5.14
C GLN A 224 22.83 -7.35 -6.55
N ASP A 225 23.98 -7.62 -7.12
CA ASP A 225 24.22 -7.38 -8.54
C ASP A 225 23.53 -8.49 -9.34
N GLY A 226 22.73 -8.09 -10.33
CA GLY A 226 22.00 -9.00 -11.20
C GLY A 226 22.80 -9.45 -12.42
N THR A 227 23.93 -8.77 -12.70
CA THR A 227 24.88 -9.08 -13.79
C THR A 227 26.32 -8.93 -13.29
N SER A 228 27.24 -9.63 -13.91
CA SER A 228 28.66 -9.62 -13.52
C SER A 228 29.35 -8.26 -13.72
N ASP A 229 28.81 -7.41 -14.58
CA ASP A 229 29.29 -6.04 -14.83
C ASP A 229 28.67 -5.00 -13.88
N GLY A 230 27.79 -5.42 -12.96
CA GLY A 230 27.12 -4.54 -11.99
C GLY A 230 26.11 -3.55 -12.58
N THR A 231 25.78 -3.67 -13.87
CA THR A 231 24.83 -2.76 -14.55
C THR A 231 23.40 -2.97 -14.10
N LYS A 232 23.06 -4.19 -13.67
CA LYS A 232 21.75 -4.53 -13.13
C LYS A 232 21.85 -4.74 -11.61
N LYS A 233 20.98 -4.05 -10.87
CA LYS A 233 20.78 -4.28 -9.43
C LYS A 233 19.46 -4.99 -9.19
N ILE A 234 19.45 -5.92 -8.25
CA ILE A 234 18.23 -6.61 -7.82
C ILE A 234 18.02 -6.31 -6.34
N VAL A 235 16.87 -5.69 -6.04
CA VAL A 235 16.45 -5.37 -4.69
C VAL A 235 15.39 -6.38 -4.28
N HIS A 236 15.75 -7.27 -3.35
CA HIS A 236 14.80 -8.20 -2.76
C HIS A 236 14.18 -7.58 -1.52
N MET A 237 12.87 -7.47 -1.54
CA MET A 237 12.08 -6.95 -0.43
C MET A 237 11.10 -8.02 0.06
N VAL A 238 10.76 -7.96 1.33
CA VAL A 238 9.73 -8.81 1.96
C VAL A 238 8.69 -7.91 2.60
N ALA A 239 7.45 -8.39 2.67
CA ALA A 239 6.40 -7.66 3.37
C ALA A 239 6.82 -7.35 4.82
N ASN A 240 6.59 -6.12 5.25
CA ASN A 240 6.85 -5.69 6.62
C ASN A 240 5.61 -5.98 7.49
N PRO A 241 5.64 -6.96 8.38
CA PRO A 241 4.47 -7.33 9.19
C PRO A 241 4.10 -6.28 10.24
N ARG A 242 4.94 -5.26 10.43
CA ARG A 242 4.72 -4.15 11.36
C ARG A 242 4.29 -2.86 10.66
N TYR A 243 4.04 -2.92 9.36
CA TYR A 243 3.55 -1.76 8.63
C TYR A 243 2.13 -1.41 9.08
N HIS A 244 1.92 -0.14 9.43
CA HIS A 244 0.66 0.35 9.99
C HIS A 244 -0.52 0.40 9.01
N GLY A 245 -0.28 0.27 7.71
CA GLY A 245 -1.28 0.31 6.63
C GLY A 245 -1.64 -1.06 6.06
N GLY A 246 -1.20 -2.16 6.69
CA GLY A 246 -1.42 -3.53 6.25
C GLY A 246 -2.71 -4.16 6.75
#